data_cf41636af73c2ddb151ffdded5c1f473
#
_entry.id   cf41636af73c2ddb151ffdded5c1f473
#
_cell.length_a   1.000
_cell.length_b   1.000
_cell.length_c   1.000
_cell.angle_alpha   90.00
_cell.angle_beta   90.00
_cell.angle_gamma   90.00
#
_symmetry.space_group_name_H-M   'P 1'
#
loop_
_entity.id
_entity.type
_entity.pdbx_description
1 polymer ?
#
loop_
_entity_poly.entity_id
_entity_poly.type
_entity_poly.pdbx_seq_one_letter_code
_entity_poly.pdbx_strand_id
1 'polypeptide(L)'
;GAACQKALEEATDPKPIYDAVLVDEAQDFSPAFLKLCYEMLREPKRLVYAYDELQNLRLQSLPSPEEIFGVDEHGVPNVTFRPSEDGQPEQDIILEKCYRNSRPALVTAHALGFGIYRKPVGEDDSGLVQMFDQSALWEEIGYHVEAGSLEDGKHVVLERTNKSSPEFLESHSDIDDLIMFKQFDSKEEQDQWVANEIQTNLTEDELRPDDIIVINPNPVTTKLNVAPIRALLYERGIQSHTAGVDTAPDVFFDEDNASVAFTGIYRAKGNEAAMVYIVNA
;
A
#
# COMPACT_ATOMS: atom_id res chain seq x y z
N GLY A 1 -5.77 12.39 14.77
CA GLY A 1 -6.87 13.27 14.35
C GLY A 1 -7.32 14.20 15.47
N ALA A 2 -8.09 13.70 16.44
CA ALA A 2 -8.74 14.59 17.44
C ALA A 2 -7.76 15.45 18.26
N ALA A 3 -6.61 14.93 18.65
CA ALA A 3 -5.59 15.71 19.36
C ALA A 3 -5.00 16.84 18.51
N CYS A 4 -4.75 16.58 17.22
CA CYS A 4 -4.24 17.62 16.30
C CYS A 4 -5.31 18.70 16.05
N GLN A 5 -6.56 18.27 15.87
CA GLN A 5 -7.68 19.20 15.72
C GLN A 5 -7.82 20.12 16.95
N LYS A 6 -7.79 19.53 18.13
CA LYS A 6 -7.84 20.29 19.40
C LYS A 6 -6.65 21.25 19.52
N ALA A 7 -5.45 20.81 19.16
CA ALA A 7 -4.25 21.65 19.19
C ALA A 7 -4.39 22.87 18.25
N LEU A 8 -4.94 22.68 17.04
CA LEU A 8 -5.20 23.75 16.09
C LEU A 8 -6.25 24.75 16.59
N GLU A 9 -7.28 24.29 17.31
CA GLU A 9 -8.34 25.12 17.87
C GLU A 9 -7.88 25.92 19.10
N GLU A 10 -7.03 25.33 19.94
CA GLU A 10 -6.56 25.96 21.18
C GLU A 10 -5.31 26.84 20.98
N ALA A 11 -4.56 26.64 19.89
CA ALA A 11 -3.36 27.42 19.59
C ALA A 11 -3.74 28.80 19.04
N THR A 12 -3.70 29.82 19.89
CA THR A 12 -4.00 31.20 19.50
C THR A 12 -2.86 31.87 18.73
N ASP A 13 -1.64 31.37 18.82
CA ASP A 13 -0.45 31.88 18.11
C ASP A 13 0.59 30.75 18.03
N PRO A 14 0.44 29.81 17.10
CA PRO A 14 1.40 28.72 16.93
C PRO A 14 2.73 29.29 16.44
N LYS A 15 3.78 29.17 17.27
CA LYS A 15 5.11 29.63 16.87
C LYS A 15 5.75 28.59 15.94
N PRO A 16 6.13 29.01 14.71
CA PRO A 16 6.85 28.14 13.79
C PRO A 16 8.21 27.76 14.37
N ILE A 17 8.52 26.46 14.41
CA ILE A 17 9.73 25.90 15.00
C ILE A 17 10.58 25.10 14.02
N TYR A 18 9.98 24.59 12.94
CA TYR A 18 10.66 23.76 11.96
C TYR A 18 10.99 24.54 10.68
N ASP A 19 12.13 24.23 10.09
CA ASP A 19 12.54 24.78 8.79
C ASP A 19 12.03 23.95 7.61
N ALA A 20 11.82 22.64 7.85
CA ALA A 20 11.19 21.71 6.90
C ALA A 20 10.55 20.55 7.67
N VAL A 21 9.47 19.98 7.10
CA VAL A 21 8.82 18.77 7.59
C VAL A 21 8.64 17.81 6.41
N LEU A 22 9.03 16.55 6.61
CA LEU A 22 8.77 15.46 5.68
C LEU A 22 7.81 14.48 6.36
N VAL A 23 6.74 14.12 5.66
CA VAL A 23 5.73 13.17 6.12
C VAL A 23 5.70 12.02 5.13
N ASP A 24 6.07 10.84 5.58
CA ASP A 24 5.88 9.60 4.82
C ASP A 24 4.55 8.95 5.21
N GLU A 25 3.97 8.14 4.29
CA GLU A 25 2.69 7.45 4.52
C GLU A 25 1.55 8.43 4.94
N ALA A 26 1.46 9.58 4.27
CA ALA A 26 0.55 10.65 4.68
C ALA A 26 -0.93 10.24 4.69
N GLN A 27 -1.33 9.21 3.91
CA GLN A 27 -2.68 8.64 3.92
C GLN A 27 -3.07 8.02 5.28
N ASP A 28 -2.11 7.71 6.15
CA ASP A 28 -2.37 7.19 7.50
C ASP A 28 -2.65 8.29 8.52
N PHE A 29 -2.37 9.54 8.18
CA PHE A 29 -2.59 10.69 9.06
C PHE A 29 -3.91 11.39 8.75
N SER A 30 -4.40 12.13 9.73
CA SER A 30 -5.57 12.98 9.51
C SER A 30 -5.18 14.28 8.82
N PRO A 31 -6.08 14.93 8.05
CA PRO A 31 -5.86 16.25 7.49
C PRO A 31 -5.42 17.27 8.55
N ALA A 32 -5.98 17.22 9.76
CA ALA A 32 -5.57 18.08 10.88
C ALA A 32 -4.10 17.90 11.29
N PHE A 33 -3.51 16.70 11.10
CA PHE A 33 -2.09 16.50 11.36
C PHE A 33 -1.22 17.21 10.32
N LEU A 34 -1.54 17.08 9.04
CA LEU A 34 -0.83 17.77 7.96
C LEU A 34 -0.94 19.29 8.10
N LYS A 35 -2.14 19.78 8.45
CA LYS A 35 -2.34 21.20 8.75
C LYS A 35 -1.49 21.67 9.94
N LEU A 36 -1.44 20.90 11.01
CA LEU A 36 -0.59 21.23 12.17
C LEU A 36 0.90 21.28 11.77
N CYS A 37 1.38 20.32 10.98
CA CYS A 37 2.74 20.34 10.45
C CYS A 37 3.03 21.60 9.64
N TYR A 38 2.08 22.02 8.81
CA TYR A 38 2.18 23.24 8.00
C TYR A 38 2.25 24.50 8.87
N GLU A 39 1.40 24.63 9.89
CA GLU A 39 1.38 25.78 10.81
C GLU A 39 2.68 25.89 11.64
N MET A 40 3.34 24.79 11.93
CA MET A 40 4.60 24.77 12.68
C MET A 40 5.84 25.07 11.83
N LEU A 41 5.68 25.29 10.51
CA LEU A 41 6.78 25.63 9.60
C LEU A 41 7.08 27.11 9.56
N ARG A 42 8.37 27.45 9.53
CA ARG A 42 8.88 28.81 9.24
C ARG A 42 8.75 29.12 7.75
N GLU A 43 8.69 30.41 7.44
CA GLU A 43 8.73 30.85 6.04
C GLU A 43 10.14 30.71 5.42
N PRO A 44 10.26 30.31 4.13
CA PRO A 44 9.19 29.74 3.32
C PRO A 44 8.79 28.34 3.82
N LYS A 45 7.50 28.06 3.91
CA LYS A 45 6.98 26.78 4.40
C LYS A 45 7.39 25.63 3.49
N ARG A 46 8.16 24.67 4.01
CA ARG A 46 8.67 23.51 3.29
C ARG A 46 8.06 22.25 3.87
N LEU A 47 6.89 21.89 3.38
CA LEU A 47 6.22 20.62 3.69
C LEU A 47 6.33 19.69 2.49
N VAL A 48 6.88 18.50 2.70
CA VAL A 48 6.83 17.41 1.72
C VAL A 48 6.06 16.28 2.36
N TYR A 49 5.04 15.77 1.69
CA TYR A 49 4.31 14.59 2.12
C TYR A 49 4.15 13.61 0.97
N ALA A 50 4.51 12.35 1.25
CA ALA A 50 4.34 11.24 0.32
C ALA A 50 3.16 10.38 0.76
N TYR A 51 2.36 9.91 -0.19
CA TYR A 51 1.21 9.07 0.07
C TYR A 51 0.97 8.05 -1.05
N ASP A 52 0.36 6.94 -0.70
CA ASP A 52 -0.10 5.93 -1.63
C ASP A 52 -1.56 5.60 -1.31
N GLU A 53 -2.47 5.99 -2.19
CA GLU A 53 -3.91 5.80 -1.97
C GLU A 53 -4.32 4.33 -1.97
N LEU A 54 -3.62 3.46 -2.72
CA LEU A 54 -3.86 2.02 -2.70
C LEU A 54 -3.50 1.35 -1.37
N GLN A 55 -2.60 1.95 -0.60
CA GLN A 55 -2.24 1.50 0.74
C GLN A 55 -3.13 2.09 1.83
N ASN A 56 -4.15 2.87 1.48
CA ASN A 56 -5.08 3.46 2.44
C ASN A 56 -6.12 2.43 2.92
N LEU A 57 -5.90 1.90 4.12
CA LEU A 57 -6.80 0.91 4.73
C LEU A 57 -8.09 1.52 5.32
N ARG A 58 -8.24 2.85 5.30
CA ARG A 58 -9.41 3.57 5.84
C ARG A 58 -10.45 3.91 4.80
N LEU A 59 -10.22 3.58 3.53
CA LEU A 59 -11.12 3.86 2.41
C LEU A 59 -11.52 5.35 2.25
N GLN A 60 -10.69 6.26 2.71
CA GLN A 60 -10.89 7.71 2.58
C GLN A 60 -9.72 8.30 1.80
N SER A 61 -9.96 8.86 0.64
CA SER A 61 -8.95 9.59 -0.12
C SER A 61 -8.39 10.75 0.69
N LEU A 62 -7.14 11.12 0.44
CA LEU A 62 -6.56 12.33 1.01
C LEU A 62 -7.30 13.54 0.42
N PRO A 63 -7.83 14.46 1.26
CA PRO A 63 -8.49 15.65 0.75
C PRO A 63 -7.56 16.54 -0.06
N SER A 64 -8.14 17.42 -0.88
CA SER A 64 -7.36 18.38 -1.65
C SER A 64 -6.50 19.30 -0.77
N PRO A 65 -5.40 19.88 -1.30
CA PRO A 65 -4.59 20.84 -0.55
C PRO A 65 -5.38 21.99 0.03
N GLU A 66 -6.38 22.49 -0.70
CA GLU A 66 -7.27 23.56 -0.24
C GLU A 66 -8.09 23.13 0.99
N GLU A 67 -8.58 21.89 0.99
CA GLU A 67 -9.34 21.36 2.12
C GLU A 67 -8.46 21.09 3.34
N ILE A 68 -7.20 20.66 3.13
CA ILE A 68 -6.24 20.41 4.22
C ILE A 68 -5.73 21.71 4.83
N PHE A 69 -5.23 22.62 4.00
CA PHE A 69 -4.51 23.82 4.45
C PHE A 69 -5.39 25.06 4.54
N GLY A 70 -6.58 25.01 3.95
CA GLY A 70 -7.56 26.09 3.99
C GLY A 70 -7.28 27.21 3.02
N VAL A 71 -8.02 28.31 3.21
CA VAL A 71 -7.93 29.53 2.40
C VAL A 71 -7.58 30.73 3.28
N ASP A 72 -7.05 31.77 2.69
CA ASP A 72 -6.78 33.06 3.34
C ASP A 72 -8.05 33.86 3.59
N GLU A 73 -7.91 35.07 4.14
CA GLU A 73 -9.02 36.03 4.42
C GLU A 73 -9.77 36.48 3.16
N HIS A 74 -9.18 36.31 1.99
CA HIS A 74 -9.77 36.67 0.68
C HIS A 74 -10.36 35.44 -0.04
N GLY A 75 -10.33 34.26 0.57
CA GLY A 75 -10.81 33.01 -0.01
C GLY A 75 -9.83 32.37 -1.03
N VAL A 76 -8.56 32.80 -1.04
CA VAL A 76 -7.53 32.23 -1.89
C VAL A 76 -6.90 31.05 -1.15
N PRO A 77 -6.75 29.85 -1.80
CA PRO A 77 -6.11 28.72 -1.18
C PRO A 77 -4.70 29.05 -0.67
N ASN A 78 -4.40 28.67 0.57
CA ASN A 78 -3.07 28.84 1.16
C ASN A 78 -2.01 27.99 0.46
N VAL A 79 -2.43 26.87 -0.14
CA VAL A 79 -1.57 25.96 -0.91
C VAL A 79 -2.29 25.60 -2.21
N THR A 80 -1.63 25.81 -3.34
CA THR A 80 -2.07 25.36 -4.65
C THR A 80 -0.89 24.65 -5.33
N PHE A 81 -1.14 23.47 -5.87
CA PHE A 81 -0.15 22.84 -6.75
C PHE A 81 -0.22 23.52 -8.12
N ARG A 82 0.89 24.03 -8.56
CA ARG A 82 1.00 24.66 -9.88
C ARG A 82 1.40 23.59 -10.90
N PRO A 83 0.85 23.65 -12.12
CA PRO A 83 1.37 22.86 -13.23
C PRO A 83 2.88 23.07 -13.37
N SER A 84 3.60 22.01 -13.75
CA SER A 84 5.02 22.12 -14.04
C SER A 84 5.24 23.15 -15.15
N GLU A 85 6.03 24.19 -14.86
CA GLU A 85 6.50 25.16 -15.85
C GLU A 85 7.98 24.93 -16.09
N ASP A 86 8.45 25.15 -17.33
CA ASP A 86 9.85 24.97 -17.72
C ASP A 86 10.80 25.72 -16.74
N GLY A 87 11.64 24.96 -16.05
CA GLY A 87 12.64 25.47 -15.11
C GLY A 87 12.14 25.72 -13.68
N GLN A 88 10.89 25.39 -13.35
CA GLN A 88 10.38 25.40 -11.98
C GLN A 88 10.36 23.97 -11.40
N PRO A 89 10.58 23.80 -10.10
CA PRO A 89 10.40 22.51 -9.44
C PRO A 89 8.94 22.06 -9.50
N GLU A 90 8.72 20.80 -9.80
CA GLU A 90 7.40 20.19 -9.67
C GLU A 90 6.97 20.14 -8.21
N GLN A 91 5.69 20.43 -7.95
CA GLN A 91 5.10 20.40 -6.61
C GLN A 91 4.29 19.14 -6.36
N ASP A 92 3.81 18.50 -7.42
CA ASP A 92 3.11 17.23 -7.39
C ASP A 92 3.89 16.23 -8.25
N ILE A 93 4.48 15.22 -7.62
CA ILE A 93 5.37 14.27 -8.28
C ILE A 93 4.79 12.87 -8.12
N ILE A 94 4.47 12.25 -9.25
CA ILE A 94 4.02 10.87 -9.29
C ILE A 94 5.21 9.95 -9.57
N LEU A 95 5.43 8.96 -8.71
CA LEU A 95 6.49 7.98 -8.88
C LEU A 95 6.00 6.83 -9.77
N GLU A 96 6.29 6.90 -11.05
CA GLU A 96 5.84 5.90 -12.03
C GLU A 96 6.55 4.55 -11.89
N LYS A 97 7.75 4.51 -11.30
CA LYS A 97 8.64 3.36 -11.33
C LYS A 97 8.56 2.52 -10.07
N CYS A 98 8.13 1.27 -10.22
CA CYS A 98 8.11 0.28 -9.14
C CYS A 98 9.35 -0.62 -9.21
N TYR A 99 10.11 -0.67 -8.10
CA TYR A 99 11.31 -1.51 -7.96
C TYR A 99 11.10 -2.72 -7.04
N ARG A 100 10.01 -2.72 -6.26
CA ARG A 100 9.78 -3.70 -5.20
C ARG A 100 9.02 -4.92 -5.69
N ASN A 101 7.94 -4.71 -6.43
CA ASN A 101 7.04 -5.77 -6.85
C ASN A 101 7.33 -6.19 -8.30
N SER A 102 7.18 -7.50 -8.58
CA SER A 102 7.13 -7.98 -9.94
C SER A 102 5.96 -7.33 -10.70
N ARG A 103 6.08 -7.24 -12.00
CA ARG A 103 5.04 -6.64 -12.85
C ARG A 103 3.68 -7.35 -12.71
N PRO A 104 3.60 -8.70 -12.72
CA PRO A 104 2.34 -9.40 -12.51
C PRO A 104 1.69 -9.09 -11.16
N ALA A 105 2.47 -9.07 -10.07
CA ALA A 105 1.95 -8.75 -8.74
C ALA A 105 1.43 -7.31 -8.67
N LEU A 106 2.18 -6.33 -9.21
CA LEU A 106 1.79 -4.93 -9.23
C LEU A 106 0.52 -4.69 -10.06
N VAL A 107 0.47 -5.24 -11.29
CA VAL A 107 -0.69 -5.08 -12.17
C VAL A 107 -1.94 -5.70 -11.56
N THR A 108 -1.81 -6.85 -10.90
CA THR A 108 -2.91 -7.49 -10.18
C THR A 108 -3.38 -6.63 -9.01
N ALA A 109 -2.46 -6.11 -8.21
CA ALA A 109 -2.78 -5.22 -7.09
C ALA A 109 -3.52 -3.96 -7.57
N HIS A 110 -3.08 -3.35 -8.66
CA HIS A 110 -3.75 -2.20 -9.28
C HIS A 110 -5.14 -2.57 -9.81
N ALA A 111 -5.28 -3.68 -10.52
CA ALA A 111 -6.57 -4.12 -11.03
C ALA A 111 -7.61 -4.37 -9.91
N LEU A 112 -7.17 -4.96 -8.80
CA LEU A 112 -8.03 -5.17 -7.63
C LEU A 112 -8.29 -3.87 -6.87
N GLY A 113 -7.27 -3.07 -6.65
CA GLY A 113 -7.32 -1.84 -5.86
C GLY A 113 -8.14 -0.74 -6.55
N PHE A 114 -7.96 -0.55 -7.85
CA PHE A 114 -8.74 0.42 -8.64
C PHE A 114 -10.16 -0.06 -8.95
N GLY A 115 -10.49 -1.31 -8.61
CA GLY A 115 -11.85 -1.82 -8.75
C GLY A 115 -12.24 -2.16 -10.19
N ILE A 116 -11.29 -2.41 -11.09
CA ILE A 116 -11.53 -2.73 -12.52
C ILE A 116 -12.50 -3.91 -12.69
N TYR A 117 -12.46 -4.87 -11.78
CA TYR A 117 -13.32 -6.07 -11.82
C TYR A 117 -14.59 -5.94 -10.96
N ARG A 118 -14.80 -4.82 -10.28
CA ARG A 118 -16.00 -4.60 -9.48
C ARG A 118 -17.12 -4.06 -10.36
N LYS A 119 -18.32 -4.64 -10.21
CA LYS A 119 -19.51 -3.99 -10.73
C LYS A 119 -19.91 -2.89 -9.76
N PRO A 120 -20.13 -1.65 -10.21
CA PRO A 120 -20.66 -0.60 -9.36
C PRO A 120 -21.99 -1.04 -8.76
N VAL A 121 -22.10 -1.07 -7.43
CA VAL A 121 -23.36 -1.39 -6.72
C VAL A 121 -24.09 -0.09 -6.34
N GLY A 122 -23.49 1.06 -6.55
CA GLY A 122 -23.97 2.41 -6.32
C GLY A 122 -22.92 3.42 -6.73
N GLU A 123 -23.21 4.69 -6.62
CA GLU A 123 -22.28 5.76 -6.99
C GLU A 123 -21.01 5.77 -6.10
N ASP A 124 -21.03 5.10 -4.94
CA ASP A 124 -19.95 5.11 -3.94
C ASP A 124 -19.08 3.84 -3.96
N ASP A 125 -19.32 2.86 -4.83
CA ASP A 125 -18.72 1.52 -4.73
C ASP A 125 -17.62 1.21 -5.76
N SER A 126 -17.10 2.20 -6.45
CA SER A 126 -16.15 2.00 -7.57
C SER A 126 -14.72 2.37 -7.20
N GLY A 127 -13.98 1.56 -6.47
CA GLY A 127 -12.52 1.69 -6.33
C GLY A 127 -12.00 3.13 -6.10
N LEU A 128 -10.82 3.44 -6.61
CA LEU A 128 -10.28 4.81 -6.63
C LEU A 128 -10.88 5.59 -7.82
N VAL A 129 -11.97 6.29 -7.56
CA VAL A 129 -12.77 7.03 -8.57
C VAL A 129 -11.92 7.93 -9.45
N GLN A 130 -10.92 8.60 -8.89
CA GLN A 130 -10.05 9.51 -9.62
C GLN A 130 -9.31 8.88 -10.81
N MET A 131 -9.01 7.58 -10.76
CA MET A 131 -8.37 6.88 -11.88
C MET A 131 -9.29 6.75 -13.09
N PHE A 132 -10.60 6.82 -12.89
CA PHE A 132 -11.59 6.77 -13.96
C PHE A 132 -11.95 8.18 -14.44
N ASP A 133 -11.97 9.15 -13.54
CA ASP A 133 -12.25 10.55 -13.87
C ASP A 133 -11.09 11.24 -14.59
N GLN A 134 -9.86 10.82 -14.32
CA GLN A 134 -8.62 11.38 -14.88
C GLN A 134 -7.82 10.28 -15.58
N SER A 135 -8.21 9.95 -16.79
CA SER A 135 -7.58 8.87 -17.57
C SER A 135 -6.07 9.02 -17.76
N ALA A 136 -5.55 10.25 -17.77
CA ALA A 136 -4.12 10.52 -17.87
C ALA A 136 -3.30 9.95 -16.70
N LEU A 137 -3.92 9.75 -15.51
CA LEU A 137 -3.25 9.16 -14.35
C LEU A 137 -2.72 7.74 -14.62
N TRP A 138 -3.34 6.99 -15.52
CA TRP A 138 -2.83 5.68 -15.91
C TRP A 138 -1.43 5.74 -16.52
N GLU A 139 -1.18 6.74 -17.36
CA GLU A 139 0.14 6.95 -17.96
C GLU A 139 1.12 7.50 -16.92
N GLU A 140 0.66 8.40 -16.04
CA GLU A 140 1.49 8.99 -14.97
C GLU A 140 1.96 7.97 -13.95
N ILE A 141 1.15 6.96 -13.61
CA ILE A 141 1.58 5.86 -12.74
C ILE A 141 2.38 4.77 -13.47
N GLY A 142 2.71 4.99 -14.74
CA GLY A 142 3.64 4.19 -15.52
C GLY A 142 3.01 3.10 -16.40
N TYR A 143 1.72 3.21 -16.74
CA TYR A 143 1.11 2.39 -17.78
C TYR A 143 1.29 3.01 -19.15
N HIS A 144 1.34 2.15 -20.15
CA HIS A 144 1.34 2.50 -21.57
C HIS A 144 0.07 1.94 -22.23
N VAL A 145 -0.53 2.71 -23.13
CA VAL A 145 -1.67 2.25 -23.93
C VAL A 145 -1.13 1.41 -25.10
N GLU A 146 -1.24 0.08 -24.98
CA GLU A 146 -0.85 -0.87 -26.01
C GLU A 146 -1.87 -0.89 -27.16
N ALA A 147 -3.17 -0.84 -26.82
CA ALA A 147 -4.23 -0.81 -27.83
C ALA A 147 -5.49 -0.10 -27.30
N GLY A 148 -6.27 0.48 -28.20
CA GLY A 148 -7.50 1.19 -27.88
C GLY A 148 -7.28 2.64 -27.46
N SER A 149 -8.13 3.18 -26.60
CA SER A 149 -8.00 4.56 -26.08
C SER A 149 -8.58 4.67 -24.65
N LEU A 150 -8.02 5.60 -23.87
CA LEU A 150 -8.49 5.98 -22.52
C LEU A 150 -9.69 6.95 -22.61
N GLU A 151 -10.73 6.53 -23.29
CA GLU A 151 -11.98 7.29 -23.44
C GLU A 151 -13.16 6.47 -22.90
N ASP A 152 -14.15 7.16 -22.34
CA ASP A 152 -15.36 6.52 -21.82
C ASP A 152 -16.05 5.61 -22.83
N GLY A 153 -16.35 4.39 -22.40
CA GLY A 153 -17.01 3.38 -23.23
C GLY A 153 -16.14 2.75 -24.32
N LYS A 154 -14.84 3.06 -24.36
CA LYS A 154 -13.89 2.42 -25.27
C LYS A 154 -13.14 1.28 -24.57
N HIS A 155 -12.77 0.29 -25.38
CA HIS A 155 -11.86 -0.74 -24.93
C HIS A 155 -10.43 -0.20 -24.94
N VAL A 156 -9.67 -0.48 -23.89
CA VAL A 156 -8.26 -0.15 -23.77
C VAL A 156 -7.46 -1.34 -23.25
N VAL A 157 -6.27 -1.51 -23.74
CA VAL A 157 -5.28 -2.45 -23.21
C VAL A 157 -4.11 -1.62 -22.67
N LEU A 158 -3.87 -1.78 -21.37
CA LEU A 158 -2.81 -1.10 -20.65
C LEU A 158 -1.73 -2.09 -20.24
N GLU A 159 -0.48 -1.73 -20.45
CA GLU A 159 0.66 -2.51 -19.99
C GLU A 159 1.68 -1.65 -19.24
N ARG A 160 2.46 -2.29 -18.36
CA ARG A 160 3.65 -1.68 -17.78
C ARG A 160 4.87 -2.11 -18.56
N THR A 161 5.72 -1.17 -18.91
CA THR A 161 6.95 -1.41 -19.66
C THR A 161 8.15 -1.52 -18.71
N ASN A 162 9.32 -1.89 -19.24
CA ASN A 162 10.58 -1.92 -18.50
C ASN A 162 11.01 -0.55 -17.93
N LYS A 163 10.41 0.55 -18.42
CA LYS A 163 10.65 1.88 -17.86
C LYS A 163 10.01 2.05 -16.49
N SER A 164 8.77 1.56 -16.33
CA SER A 164 7.99 1.69 -15.11
C SER A 164 8.03 0.44 -14.22
N SER A 165 8.38 -0.73 -14.78
CA SER A 165 8.56 -1.99 -14.05
C SER A 165 9.78 -2.72 -14.59
N PRO A 166 10.95 -2.63 -13.92
CA PRO A 166 12.16 -3.32 -14.34
C PRO A 166 11.98 -4.84 -14.35
N GLU A 167 12.51 -5.50 -15.37
CA GLU A 167 12.29 -6.94 -15.64
C GLU A 167 13.05 -7.91 -14.72
N PHE A 168 13.85 -7.43 -13.80
CA PHE A 168 14.82 -8.31 -13.13
C PHE A 168 14.16 -9.48 -12.35
N LEU A 169 12.93 -9.29 -11.83
CA LEU A 169 12.19 -10.36 -11.15
C LEU A 169 11.61 -11.36 -12.15
N GLU A 170 11.00 -10.87 -13.23
CA GLU A 170 10.37 -11.71 -14.25
C GLU A 170 11.40 -12.47 -15.09
N SER A 171 12.65 -12.01 -15.16
CA SER A 171 13.69 -12.67 -15.94
C SER A 171 14.20 -13.98 -15.31
N HIS A 172 13.87 -14.26 -14.06
CA HIS A 172 14.35 -15.41 -13.28
C HIS A 172 13.26 -16.35 -12.82
N SER A 173 11.99 -16.01 -13.07
CA SER A 173 10.83 -16.79 -12.60
C SER A 173 9.75 -16.81 -13.67
N ASP A 174 9.10 -17.94 -13.85
CA ASP A 174 7.90 -18.02 -14.68
C ASP A 174 6.77 -17.17 -14.07
N ILE A 175 5.86 -16.66 -14.90
CA ILE A 175 4.80 -15.76 -14.45
C ILE A 175 3.86 -16.42 -13.43
N ASP A 176 3.63 -17.72 -13.57
CA ASP A 176 2.78 -18.50 -12.67
C ASP A 176 3.42 -18.71 -11.29
N ASP A 177 4.75 -18.54 -11.18
CA ASP A 177 5.46 -18.57 -9.90
C ASP A 177 5.46 -17.20 -9.20
N LEU A 178 5.27 -16.11 -9.97
CA LEU A 178 5.26 -14.75 -9.41
C LEU A 178 3.95 -14.36 -8.74
N ILE A 179 2.82 -14.93 -9.19
CA ILE A 179 1.51 -14.76 -8.57
C ILE A 179 0.61 -15.95 -8.87
N MET A 180 0.01 -16.52 -7.83
CA MET A 180 -0.88 -17.66 -7.93
C MET A 180 -2.19 -17.37 -7.19
N PHE A 181 -3.32 -17.72 -7.83
CA PHE A 181 -4.64 -17.76 -7.20
C PHE A 181 -5.09 -19.20 -7.05
N LYS A 182 -5.47 -19.59 -5.84
CA LYS A 182 -5.94 -20.93 -5.55
C LYS A 182 -7.24 -20.93 -4.77
N GLN A 183 -8.19 -21.72 -5.21
CA GLN A 183 -9.46 -21.91 -4.55
C GLN A 183 -9.49 -23.30 -3.90
N PHE A 184 -10.07 -23.38 -2.71
CA PHE A 184 -10.19 -24.61 -1.93
C PHE A 184 -11.67 -24.87 -1.57
N ASP A 185 -12.03 -26.14 -1.45
CA ASP A 185 -13.39 -26.55 -1.08
C ASP A 185 -13.63 -26.40 0.44
N SER A 186 -12.56 -26.37 1.23
CA SER A 186 -12.61 -26.18 2.69
C SER A 186 -11.43 -25.37 3.21
N LYS A 187 -11.62 -24.83 4.42
CA LYS A 187 -10.53 -24.15 5.14
C LYS A 187 -9.41 -25.13 5.52
N GLU A 188 -9.76 -26.32 5.91
CA GLU A 188 -8.81 -27.40 6.27
C GLU A 188 -7.89 -27.73 5.09
N GLU A 189 -8.44 -27.79 3.89
CA GLU A 189 -7.67 -28.03 2.67
C GLU A 189 -6.71 -26.86 2.38
N GLN A 190 -7.19 -25.62 2.49
CA GLN A 190 -6.33 -24.43 2.39
C GLN A 190 -5.19 -24.46 3.41
N ASP A 191 -5.51 -24.71 4.69
CA ASP A 191 -4.55 -24.71 5.78
C ASP A 191 -3.46 -25.78 5.56
N GLN A 192 -3.84 -26.98 5.11
CA GLN A 192 -2.92 -28.07 4.77
C GLN A 192 -2.04 -27.72 3.58
N TRP A 193 -2.64 -27.14 2.54
CA TRP A 193 -1.89 -26.73 1.34
C TRP A 193 -0.86 -25.67 1.68
N VAL A 194 -1.24 -24.60 2.39
CA VAL A 194 -0.31 -23.54 2.80
C VAL A 194 0.85 -24.08 3.63
N ALA A 195 0.56 -25.00 4.57
CA ALA A 195 1.62 -25.62 5.38
C ALA A 195 2.56 -26.51 4.55
N ASN A 196 2.06 -27.16 3.51
CA ASN A 196 2.87 -27.95 2.58
C ASN A 196 3.78 -27.03 1.74
N GLU A 197 3.22 -25.97 1.14
CA GLU A 197 3.98 -25.01 0.33
C GLU A 197 5.08 -24.34 1.15
N ILE A 198 4.77 -23.88 2.38
CA ILE A 198 5.80 -23.31 3.26
C ILE A 198 6.93 -24.31 3.52
N GLN A 199 6.60 -25.58 3.72
CA GLN A 199 7.63 -26.61 3.87
C GLN A 199 8.48 -26.76 2.61
N THR A 200 7.85 -26.79 1.43
CA THR A 200 8.54 -26.83 0.13
C THR A 200 9.45 -25.63 -0.06
N ASN A 201 8.94 -24.40 0.20
CA ASN A 201 9.76 -23.19 0.11
C ASN A 201 11.02 -23.25 0.98
N LEU A 202 10.92 -23.82 2.19
CA LEU A 202 12.07 -23.95 3.11
C LEU A 202 13.03 -25.07 2.74
N THR A 203 12.58 -26.13 2.05
CA THR A 203 13.40 -27.33 1.79
C THR A 203 13.88 -27.46 0.35
N GLU A 204 13.13 -26.93 -0.61
CA GLU A 204 13.41 -27.07 -2.05
C GLU A 204 13.77 -25.72 -2.68
N ASP A 205 13.11 -24.62 -2.27
CA ASP A 205 13.33 -23.29 -2.83
C ASP A 205 14.37 -22.48 -2.04
N GLU A 206 14.98 -23.08 -1.02
CA GLU A 206 16.06 -22.50 -0.21
C GLU A 206 15.68 -21.17 0.50
N LEU A 207 14.38 -20.91 0.71
CA LEU A 207 13.94 -19.76 1.46
C LEU A 207 14.20 -19.94 2.97
N ARG A 208 14.42 -18.83 3.65
CA ARG A 208 14.51 -18.79 5.12
C ARG A 208 13.12 -18.56 5.71
N PRO A 209 12.87 -18.95 6.98
CA PRO A 209 11.59 -18.68 7.62
C PRO A 209 11.19 -17.18 7.65
N ASP A 210 12.14 -16.27 7.76
CA ASP A 210 11.96 -14.82 7.74
C ASP A 210 11.68 -14.24 6.33
N ASP A 211 11.92 -15.03 5.27
CA ASP A 211 11.55 -14.68 3.89
C ASP A 211 10.06 -14.93 3.60
N ILE A 212 9.29 -15.48 4.57
CA ILE A 212 7.90 -15.90 4.36
C ILE A 212 6.95 -15.15 5.30
N ILE A 213 5.94 -14.49 4.72
CA ILE A 213 4.86 -13.82 5.46
C ILE A 213 3.51 -14.43 5.07
N VAL A 214 2.69 -14.77 6.07
CA VAL A 214 1.30 -15.20 5.89
C VAL A 214 0.36 -14.13 6.42
N ILE A 215 -0.48 -13.59 5.55
CA ILE A 215 -1.39 -12.47 5.84
C ILE A 215 -2.82 -12.98 5.89
N ASN A 216 -3.52 -12.72 7.00
CA ASN A 216 -4.98 -12.85 7.08
C ASN A 216 -5.61 -11.45 6.95
N PRO A 217 -6.43 -11.18 5.91
CA PRO A 217 -6.97 -9.83 5.66
C PRO A 217 -7.81 -9.29 6.80
N ASN A 218 -8.57 -10.13 7.51
CA ASN A 218 -9.37 -9.70 8.65
C ASN A 218 -8.51 -9.62 9.93
N PRO A 219 -8.19 -8.42 10.43
CA PRO A 219 -7.28 -8.24 11.57
C PRO A 219 -7.87 -8.76 12.90
N VAL A 220 -9.19 -8.81 13.03
CA VAL A 220 -9.86 -9.25 14.26
C VAL A 220 -9.75 -10.76 14.44
N THR A 221 -9.82 -11.51 13.35
CA THR A 221 -9.82 -12.99 13.35
C THR A 221 -8.45 -13.60 13.09
N THR A 222 -7.41 -12.80 12.85
CA THR A 222 -6.08 -13.30 12.45
C THR A 222 -5.59 -14.41 13.36
N LYS A 223 -5.53 -14.20 14.68
CA LYS A 223 -5.04 -15.21 15.63
C LYS A 223 -5.79 -16.54 15.54
N LEU A 224 -7.12 -16.48 15.40
CA LEU A 224 -7.95 -17.69 15.30
C LEU A 224 -7.78 -18.38 13.95
N ASN A 225 -7.79 -17.61 12.87
CA ASN A 225 -7.78 -18.15 11.52
C ASN A 225 -6.45 -18.77 11.11
N VAL A 226 -5.33 -18.26 11.63
CA VAL A 226 -3.99 -18.78 11.29
C VAL A 226 -3.52 -19.90 12.23
N ALA A 227 -4.20 -20.10 13.36
CA ALA A 227 -3.80 -21.09 14.36
C ALA A 227 -3.68 -22.53 13.79
N PRO A 228 -4.59 -23.03 12.93
CA PRO A 228 -4.45 -24.37 12.35
C PRO A 228 -3.20 -24.52 11.48
N ILE A 229 -2.89 -23.54 10.61
CA ILE A 229 -1.68 -23.57 9.78
C ILE A 229 -0.44 -23.61 10.68
N ARG A 230 -0.38 -22.79 11.71
CA ARG A 230 0.73 -22.74 12.67
C ARG A 230 0.90 -24.07 13.43
N ALA A 231 -0.20 -24.73 13.78
CA ALA A 231 -0.15 -26.06 14.39
C ALA A 231 0.47 -27.09 13.45
N LEU A 232 0.07 -27.09 12.17
CA LEU A 232 0.65 -27.96 11.14
C LEU A 232 2.15 -27.71 10.93
N LEU A 233 2.57 -26.45 10.95
CA LEU A 233 3.99 -26.09 10.85
C LEU A 233 4.78 -26.57 12.08
N TYR A 234 4.21 -26.40 13.28
CA TYR A 234 4.83 -26.88 14.51
C TYR A 234 5.05 -28.41 14.53
N GLU A 235 4.05 -29.18 14.06
CA GLU A 235 4.17 -30.63 13.90
C GLU A 235 5.30 -31.04 12.94
N ARG A 236 5.67 -30.18 12.02
CA ARG A 236 6.78 -30.36 11.06
C ARG A 236 8.11 -29.79 11.56
N GLY A 237 8.15 -29.25 12.78
CA GLY A 237 9.34 -28.63 13.36
C GLY A 237 9.64 -27.22 12.81
N ILE A 238 8.70 -26.60 12.10
CA ILE A 238 8.85 -25.26 11.55
C ILE A 238 8.32 -24.24 12.56
N GLN A 239 9.19 -23.33 13.00
CA GLN A 239 8.82 -22.28 13.93
C GLN A 239 7.99 -21.19 13.25
N SER A 240 7.00 -20.67 13.96
CA SER A 240 6.17 -19.57 13.46
C SER A 240 5.69 -18.67 14.61
N HIS A 241 5.45 -17.42 14.31
CA HIS A 241 4.91 -16.45 15.27
C HIS A 241 3.77 -15.62 14.67
N THR A 242 2.95 -15.03 15.53
CA THR A 242 1.96 -14.03 15.11
C THR A 242 2.46 -12.66 15.55
N ALA A 243 2.84 -11.83 14.58
CA ALA A 243 3.42 -10.53 14.83
C ALA A 243 2.50 -9.63 15.66
N GLY A 244 3.07 -9.05 16.75
CA GLY A 244 2.34 -8.20 17.69
C GLY A 244 1.30 -8.93 18.55
N VAL A 245 1.32 -10.27 18.58
CA VAL A 245 0.55 -11.12 19.50
C VAL A 245 1.49 -11.93 20.36
N ASP A 246 2.35 -12.72 19.72
CA ASP A 246 3.36 -13.57 20.37
C ASP A 246 4.73 -12.89 20.48
N THR A 247 4.95 -11.85 19.67
CA THR A 247 6.23 -11.14 19.53
C THR A 247 6.01 -9.64 19.43
N ALA A 248 7.08 -8.87 19.67
CA ALA A 248 7.08 -7.44 19.39
C ALA A 248 6.91 -7.14 17.89
N PRO A 249 6.35 -5.98 17.51
CA PRO A 249 6.17 -5.63 16.10
C PRO A 249 7.47 -5.52 15.29
N ASP A 250 8.58 -5.26 15.97
CA ASP A 250 9.92 -5.11 15.42
C ASP A 250 10.58 -6.44 15.02
N VAL A 251 9.94 -7.57 15.30
CA VAL A 251 10.42 -8.91 14.86
C VAL A 251 10.64 -9.01 13.35
N PHE A 252 9.95 -8.24 12.56
CA PHE A 252 10.16 -8.17 11.11
C PHE A 252 11.53 -7.61 10.69
N PHE A 253 12.23 -6.93 11.61
CA PHE A 253 13.55 -6.34 11.39
C PHE A 253 14.66 -7.12 12.11
N ASP A 254 14.31 -8.26 12.72
CA ASP A 254 15.26 -9.14 13.41
C ASP A 254 15.90 -10.08 12.39
N GLU A 255 17.16 -9.83 12.04
CA GLU A 255 17.92 -10.64 11.08
C GLU A 255 18.19 -12.07 11.57
N ASP A 256 18.10 -12.32 12.87
CA ASP A 256 18.25 -13.65 13.47
C ASP A 256 16.90 -14.39 13.62
N ASN A 257 15.81 -13.83 13.10
CA ASN A 257 14.49 -14.43 13.17
C ASN A 257 14.41 -15.73 12.35
N ALA A 258 14.31 -16.86 13.02
CA ALA A 258 14.20 -18.18 12.42
C ALA A 258 12.76 -18.69 12.39
N SER A 259 11.76 -17.83 12.23
CA SER A 259 10.36 -18.22 12.27
C SER A 259 9.51 -17.53 11.20
N VAL A 260 8.53 -18.28 10.64
CA VAL A 260 7.57 -17.76 9.65
C VAL A 260 6.62 -16.77 10.32
N ALA A 261 6.46 -15.60 9.71
CA ALA A 261 5.62 -14.53 10.23
C ALA A 261 4.16 -14.67 9.79
N PHE A 262 3.23 -14.68 10.75
CA PHE A 262 1.80 -14.59 10.52
C PHE A 262 1.30 -13.21 10.98
N THR A 263 0.49 -12.54 10.18
CA THR A 263 0.07 -11.18 10.50
C THR A 263 -1.30 -10.82 9.93
N GLY A 264 -1.89 -9.75 10.42
CA GLY A 264 -3.04 -9.11 9.81
C GLY A 264 -2.63 -7.98 8.88
N ILE A 265 -3.55 -7.54 8.02
CA ILE A 265 -3.30 -6.56 6.97
C ILE A 265 -2.66 -5.24 7.48
N TYR A 266 -3.07 -4.74 8.64
CA TYR A 266 -2.54 -3.48 9.18
C TYR A 266 -1.05 -3.55 9.57
N ARG A 267 -0.56 -4.73 9.97
CA ARG A 267 0.85 -4.93 10.31
C ARG A 267 1.68 -5.43 9.12
N ALA A 268 1.02 -6.03 8.12
CA ALA A 268 1.68 -6.38 6.87
C ALA A 268 2.11 -5.13 6.09
N LYS A 269 1.32 -4.05 6.20
CA LYS A 269 1.62 -2.79 5.53
C LYS A 269 3.03 -2.30 5.89
N GLY A 270 3.79 -1.90 4.87
CA GLY A 270 5.18 -1.42 5.01
C GLY A 270 6.24 -2.53 5.15
N ASN A 271 5.83 -3.79 5.30
CA ASN A 271 6.76 -4.93 5.31
C ASN A 271 6.80 -5.61 3.94
N GLU A 272 7.88 -6.33 3.68
CA GLU A 272 8.09 -7.09 2.46
C GLU A 272 8.70 -8.45 2.78
N ALA A 273 8.46 -9.44 1.91
CA ALA A 273 9.02 -10.77 2.00
C ALA A 273 9.18 -11.36 0.60
N ALA A 274 10.09 -12.33 0.46
CA ALA A 274 10.30 -13.03 -0.81
C ALA A 274 9.06 -13.86 -1.19
N MET A 275 8.37 -14.44 -0.20
CA MET A 275 7.13 -15.20 -0.39
C MET A 275 6.01 -14.66 0.51
N VAL A 276 4.86 -14.38 -0.09
CA VAL A 276 3.68 -13.87 0.63
C VAL A 276 2.46 -14.75 0.36
N TYR A 277 1.87 -15.27 1.41
CA TYR A 277 0.59 -15.98 1.37
C TYR A 277 -0.52 -15.09 1.90
N ILE A 278 -1.58 -14.87 1.11
CA ILE A 278 -2.82 -14.23 1.57
C ILE A 278 -3.86 -15.33 1.74
N VAL A 279 -4.29 -15.55 2.98
CA VAL A 279 -5.19 -16.65 3.35
C VAL A 279 -6.54 -16.14 3.83
N ASN A 280 -7.61 -16.90 3.59
CA ASN A 280 -8.98 -16.52 3.97
C ASN A 280 -9.44 -15.20 3.33
N ALA A 281 -9.02 -14.94 2.09
CA ALA A 281 -9.38 -13.77 1.30
C ALA A 281 -10.74 -13.94 0.60
#